data_a86e2681fd0f9a63749b8146ac33f83d
#
_entry.id   a86e2681fd0f9a63749b8146ac33f83d
#
_cell.length_a   1.000
_cell.length_b   1.000
_cell.length_c   1.000
_cell.angle_alpha   90.00
_cell.angle_beta   90.00
_cell.angle_gamma   90.00
#
_symmetry.space_group_name_H-M   'P 1'
#
loop_
_entity.id
_entity.type
_entity.pdbx_description
1 polymer ?
#
loop_
_entity_poly.entity_id
_entity_poly.type
_entity_poly.pdbx_seq_one_letter_code
_entity_poly.pdbx_strand_id
1 'polypeptide(L)'
;MNKNIRILQFLVSIIYSVQSHFSGAQTIQLNGNGIPKSITRSITGVDGNAALNISVPYKTSYTQNILSVESSINIKGGTSNTSIGGAGVYGENFTLNNNGSVWGGDGYNGGIAVSGNKISINNYRNVYG
;
A
#
# COMPACT_ATOMS: atom_id res chain seq x y z
N MET A 1 5.07 3.76 -40.93
CA MET A 1 5.59 3.87 -39.55
C MET A 1 6.84 2.99 -39.41
N ASN A 2 7.94 3.56 -38.93
CA ASN A 2 9.24 2.87 -38.82
C ASN A 2 9.15 1.73 -37.82
N LYS A 3 9.72 0.54 -38.13
CA LYS A 3 9.74 -0.63 -37.26
C LYS A 3 10.34 -0.33 -35.86
N ASN A 4 11.34 0.52 -35.81
CA ASN A 4 12.01 0.91 -34.55
C ASN A 4 11.08 1.72 -33.62
N ILE A 5 10.17 2.53 -34.14
CA ILE A 5 9.20 3.27 -33.34
C ILE A 5 8.17 2.32 -32.71
N ARG A 6 7.74 1.28 -33.45
CA ARG A 6 6.81 0.27 -32.93
C ARG A 6 7.42 -0.55 -31.79
N ILE A 7 8.69 -0.95 -31.91
CA ILE A 7 9.42 -1.69 -30.87
C ILE A 7 9.57 -0.82 -29.64
N LEU A 8 9.92 0.47 -29.78
CA LEU A 8 10.05 1.39 -28.66
C LEU A 8 8.72 1.60 -27.93
N GLN A 9 7.61 1.78 -28.64
CA GLN A 9 6.27 1.92 -28.04
C GLN A 9 5.85 0.65 -27.29
N PHE A 10 6.17 -0.54 -27.82
CA PHE A 10 5.90 -1.82 -27.16
C PHE A 10 6.71 -1.97 -25.87
N LEU A 11 8.00 -1.65 -25.88
CA LEU A 11 8.88 -1.69 -24.70
C LEU A 11 8.42 -0.70 -23.61
N VAL A 12 8.03 0.51 -23.99
CA VAL A 12 7.49 1.50 -23.04
C VAL A 12 6.19 0.99 -22.40
N SER A 13 5.29 0.38 -23.18
CA SER A 13 4.05 -0.20 -22.66
C SER A 13 4.31 -1.34 -21.66
N ILE A 14 5.29 -2.22 -21.94
CA ILE A 14 5.69 -3.29 -21.01
C ILE A 14 6.24 -2.71 -19.71
N ILE A 15 7.10 -1.69 -19.78
CA ILE A 15 7.67 -1.05 -18.57
C ILE A 15 6.54 -0.44 -17.72
N TYR A 16 5.57 0.25 -18.30
CA TYR A 16 4.42 0.79 -17.57
C TYR A 16 3.56 -0.29 -16.94
N SER A 17 3.29 -1.40 -17.62
CA SER A 17 2.48 -2.50 -17.07
C SER A 17 3.18 -3.21 -15.89
N VAL A 18 4.50 -3.35 -15.92
CA VAL A 18 5.29 -3.94 -14.81
C VAL A 18 5.34 -3.01 -13.60
N GLN A 19 5.29 -1.68 -13.78
CA GLN A 19 5.31 -0.70 -12.69
C GLN A 19 3.95 -0.43 -12.04
N SER A 20 2.83 -0.90 -12.63
CA SER A 20 1.47 -0.68 -12.11
C SER A 20 1.13 -1.53 -10.90
N HIS A 21 1.86 -2.61 -10.65
CA HIS A 21 1.65 -3.53 -9.55
C HIS A 21 2.99 -3.98 -8.94
N PHE A 22 3.03 -4.10 -7.61
CA PHE A 22 4.17 -4.61 -6.88
C PHE A 22 3.73 -5.75 -5.96
N SER A 23 4.42 -6.90 -6.04
CA SER A 23 4.22 -8.04 -5.16
C SER A 23 5.33 -8.09 -4.10
N GLY A 24 4.94 -8.14 -2.85
CA GLY A 24 5.83 -8.16 -1.69
C GLY A 24 5.60 -6.97 -0.76
N ALA A 25 6.00 -7.12 0.51
CA ALA A 25 5.89 -6.08 1.51
C ALA A 25 6.75 -4.85 1.14
N GLN A 26 6.18 -3.67 1.31
CA GLN A 26 6.88 -2.39 1.14
C GLN A 26 7.00 -1.68 2.48
N THR A 27 8.17 -1.12 2.76
CA THR A 27 8.33 -0.19 3.88
C THR A 27 8.22 1.24 3.38
N ILE A 28 7.33 2.00 3.98
CA ILE A 28 7.12 3.42 3.67
C ILE A 28 7.61 4.24 4.86
N GLN A 29 8.61 5.09 4.62
CA GLN A 29 9.08 6.07 5.59
C GLN A 29 8.26 7.34 5.48
N LEU A 30 7.59 7.73 6.56
CA LEU A 30 6.92 9.03 6.69
C LEU A 30 7.86 10.04 7.37
N ASN A 31 7.90 11.25 6.86
CA ASN A 31 8.90 12.25 7.27
C ASN A 31 8.45 13.13 8.45
N GLY A 32 7.21 13.02 8.90
CA GLY A 32 6.69 13.84 10.01
C GLY A 32 6.57 15.34 9.72
N ASN A 33 6.49 15.72 8.46
CA ASN A 33 6.37 17.13 8.04
C ASN A 33 4.94 17.53 7.63
N GLY A 34 3.97 16.64 7.83
CA GLY A 34 2.56 16.87 7.44
C GLY A 34 2.28 16.74 5.93
N ILE A 35 3.31 16.54 5.12
CA ILE A 35 3.14 16.33 3.67
C ILE A 35 2.74 14.88 3.42
N PRO A 36 1.62 14.62 2.72
CA PRO A 36 1.20 13.25 2.43
C PRO A 36 2.22 12.50 1.58
N LYS A 37 2.50 11.28 1.98
CA LYS A 37 3.19 10.30 1.12
C LYS A 37 2.14 9.56 0.31
N SER A 38 2.14 9.75 -1.01
CA SER A 38 1.15 9.13 -1.90
C SER A 38 1.58 7.75 -2.37
N ILE A 39 0.64 6.81 -2.33
CA ILE A 39 0.76 5.48 -2.93
C ILE A 39 0.02 5.50 -4.26
N THR A 40 0.78 5.39 -5.34
CA THR A 40 0.34 5.58 -6.72
C THR A 40 0.34 4.29 -7.54
N ARG A 41 0.64 3.15 -6.92
CA ARG A 41 0.59 1.82 -7.53
C ARG A 41 0.06 0.79 -6.57
N SER A 42 -0.63 -0.22 -7.09
CA SER A 42 -1.16 -1.31 -6.30
C SER A 42 -0.04 -2.17 -5.71
N ILE A 43 -0.25 -2.64 -4.49
CA ILE A 43 0.72 -3.43 -3.74
C ILE A 43 -0.01 -4.63 -3.12
N THR A 44 0.57 -5.82 -3.27
CA THR A 44 0.09 -7.02 -2.60
C THR A 44 1.21 -7.59 -1.75
N GLY A 45 0.95 -7.84 -0.48
CA GLY A 45 1.85 -8.56 0.41
C GLY A 45 1.98 -10.02 0.00
N VAL A 46 2.95 -10.71 0.55
CA VAL A 46 3.19 -12.15 0.33
C VAL A 46 3.26 -12.89 1.66
N ASP A 47 2.97 -14.18 1.65
CA ASP A 47 3.17 -15.09 2.78
C ASP A 47 2.60 -14.62 4.12
N GLY A 48 1.39 -14.06 4.11
CA GLY A 48 0.74 -13.55 5.32
C GLY A 48 1.32 -12.24 5.87
N ASN A 49 2.25 -11.59 5.14
CA ASN A 49 2.82 -10.30 5.56
C ASN A 49 1.95 -9.12 5.15
N ALA A 50 2.12 -8.01 5.86
CA ALA A 50 1.48 -6.76 5.46
C ALA A 50 1.95 -6.29 4.08
N ALA A 51 1.05 -5.69 3.29
CA ALA A 51 1.43 -5.09 2.02
C ALA A 51 2.25 -3.82 2.24
N LEU A 52 1.84 -2.98 3.18
CA LEU A 52 2.56 -1.76 3.56
C LEU A 52 2.93 -1.80 5.05
N ASN A 53 4.21 -1.60 5.33
CA ASN A 53 4.73 -1.36 6.67
C ASN A 53 5.10 0.12 6.78
N ILE A 54 4.46 0.84 7.70
CA ILE A 54 4.69 2.26 7.89
C ILE A 54 5.73 2.45 8.99
N SER A 55 6.83 3.09 8.66
CA SER A 55 7.87 3.52 9.57
C SER A 55 7.82 5.02 9.77
N VAL A 56 7.79 5.44 11.03
CA VAL A 56 7.73 6.85 11.43
C VAL A 56 8.95 7.19 12.29
N PRO A 57 9.65 8.31 12.07
CA PRO A 57 10.77 8.73 12.91
C PRO A 57 10.36 8.92 14.36
N TYR A 58 11.19 8.47 15.29
CA TYR A 58 10.94 8.45 16.74
C TYR A 58 10.57 9.80 17.36
N LYS A 59 10.98 10.92 16.74
CA LYS A 59 10.79 12.28 17.30
C LYS A 59 9.76 13.15 16.60
N THR A 60 8.88 12.62 15.80
CA THR A 60 7.88 13.44 15.07
C THR A 60 6.57 13.57 15.83
N SER A 61 6.64 13.94 17.12
CA SER A 61 5.45 14.05 17.97
C SER A 61 4.55 15.26 17.66
N TYR A 62 4.98 16.16 16.79
CA TYR A 62 4.27 17.44 16.59
C TYR A 62 3.69 17.63 15.18
N THR A 63 4.05 16.80 14.21
CA THR A 63 3.55 16.94 12.84
C THR A 63 2.84 15.66 12.42
N GLN A 64 1.64 15.82 11.89
CA GLN A 64 0.83 14.70 11.44
C GLN A 64 1.53 13.95 10.31
N ASN A 65 1.73 12.66 10.49
CA ASN A 65 2.22 11.79 9.43
C ASN A 65 1.03 11.36 8.57
N ILE A 66 1.09 11.56 7.27
CA ILE A 66 -0.02 11.29 6.36
C ILE A 66 0.41 10.32 5.26
N LEU A 67 -0.34 9.23 5.13
CA LEU A 67 -0.26 8.31 3.99
C LEU A 67 -1.53 8.46 3.16
N SER A 68 -1.39 8.67 1.86
CA SER A 68 -2.52 8.74 0.93
C SER A 68 -2.48 7.59 -0.05
N VAL A 69 -3.56 6.84 -0.15
CA VAL A 69 -3.77 5.83 -1.21
C VAL A 69 -4.61 6.49 -2.30
N GLU A 70 -4.04 6.61 -3.49
CA GLU A 70 -4.68 7.27 -4.62
C GLU A 70 -5.85 6.46 -5.19
N SER A 71 -6.72 7.12 -5.97
CA SER A 71 -7.85 6.48 -6.61
C SER A 71 -7.40 5.34 -7.54
N SER A 72 -8.17 4.28 -7.62
CA SER A 72 -7.89 3.07 -8.41
C SER A 72 -6.70 2.22 -7.91
N ILE A 73 -6.07 2.58 -6.80
CA ILE A 73 -4.99 1.81 -6.21
C ILE A 73 -5.56 0.77 -5.23
N ASN A 74 -5.02 -0.45 -5.30
CA ASN A 74 -5.39 -1.54 -4.41
C ASN A 74 -4.18 -1.92 -3.54
N ILE A 75 -4.40 -1.92 -2.24
CA ILE A 75 -3.45 -2.41 -1.25
C ILE A 75 -4.05 -3.67 -0.63
N LYS A 76 -3.40 -4.80 -0.79
CA LYS A 76 -3.89 -6.08 -0.24
C LYS A 76 -2.79 -6.78 0.57
N GLY A 77 -3.12 -7.17 1.78
CA GLY A 77 -2.23 -8.01 2.61
C GLY A 77 -1.91 -9.34 1.95
N GLY A 78 -0.83 -9.95 2.37
CA GLY A 78 -0.38 -11.24 1.83
C GLY A 78 -1.31 -12.38 2.23
N THR A 79 -1.56 -13.30 1.31
CA THR A 79 -2.31 -14.53 1.55
C THR A 79 -1.47 -15.49 2.41
N SER A 80 -2.10 -16.17 3.35
CA SER A 80 -1.48 -17.24 4.13
C SER A 80 -2.31 -18.52 4.02
N ASN A 81 -1.68 -19.62 3.66
CA ASN A 81 -2.33 -20.93 3.59
C ASN A 81 -2.40 -21.67 4.93
N THR A 82 -1.70 -21.19 5.93
CA THR A 82 -1.53 -21.89 7.22
C THR A 82 -1.86 -21.03 8.44
N SER A 83 -2.10 -19.74 8.27
CA SER A 83 -2.24 -18.78 9.34
C SER A 83 -3.23 -17.66 9.00
N ILE A 84 -3.17 -16.57 9.74
CA ILE A 84 -3.93 -15.34 9.45
C ILE A 84 -3.32 -14.64 8.24
N GLY A 85 -4.15 -14.12 7.35
CA GLY A 85 -3.69 -13.27 6.24
C GLY A 85 -3.02 -11.98 6.74
N GLY A 86 -2.11 -11.44 5.95
CA GLY A 86 -1.39 -10.22 6.28
C GLY A 86 -2.30 -8.98 6.32
N ALA A 87 -1.87 -7.93 7.00
CA ALA A 87 -2.56 -6.65 6.95
C ALA A 87 -2.40 -5.97 5.57
N GLY A 88 -3.37 -5.18 5.16
CA GLY A 88 -3.16 -4.28 4.03
C GLY A 88 -2.13 -3.21 4.38
N VAL A 89 -2.38 -2.48 5.46
CA VAL A 89 -1.45 -1.47 6.01
C VAL A 89 -1.19 -1.76 7.48
N TYR A 90 0.06 -1.80 7.85
CA TYR A 90 0.51 -1.98 9.24
C TYR A 90 1.47 -0.86 9.64
N GLY A 91 1.34 -0.34 10.85
CA GLY A 91 2.25 0.66 11.37
C GLY A 91 1.68 1.46 12.53
N GLU A 92 2.32 2.57 12.87
CA GLU A 92 1.87 3.40 13.99
C GLU A 92 2.02 4.89 13.70
N ASN A 93 1.23 5.70 14.42
CA ASN A 93 1.33 7.15 14.47
C ASN A 93 1.19 7.84 13.10
N PHE A 94 0.15 7.50 12.35
CA PHE A 94 -0.14 8.13 11.06
C PHE A 94 -1.65 8.26 10.79
N THR A 95 -1.99 9.13 9.85
CA THR A 95 -3.33 9.21 9.26
C THR A 95 -3.30 8.59 7.87
N LEU A 96 -4.21 7.65 7.62
CA LEU A 96 -4.45 7.08 6.31
C LEU A 96 -5.59 7.83 5.63
N ASN A 97 -5.29 8.47 4.51
CA ASN A 97 -6.30 9.00 3.59
C ASN A 97 -6.50 7.98 2.46
N ASN A 98 -7.60 7.25 2.48
CA ASN A 98 -7.85 6.19 1.50
C ASN A 98 -8.84 6.64 0.43
N ASN A 99 -8.36 6.89 -0.79
CA ASN A 99 -9.16 7.11 -2.00
C ASN A 99 -9.19 5.88 -2.91
N GLY A 100 -8.43 4.84 -2.58
CA GLY A 100 -8.38 3.55 -3.26
C GLY A 100 -9.10 2.44 -2.50
N SER A 101 -8.56 1.24 -2.53
CA SER A 101 -9.05 0.10 -1.76
C SER A 101 -7.95 -0.51 -0.91
N VAL A 102 -8.25 -0.78 0.35
CA VAL A 102 -7.33 -1.44 1.28
C VAL A 102 -7.98 -2.72 1.80
N TRP A 103 -7.29 -3.84 1.66
CA TRP A 103 -7.78 -5.17 1.98
C TRP A 103 -6.81 -5.88 2.91
N GLY A 104 -7.34 -6.62 3.88
CA GLY A 104 -6.60 -7.70 4.53
C GLY A 104 -6.27 -8.81 3.54
N GLY A 105 -5.25 -9.59 3.82
CA GLY A 105 -4.91 -10.78 3.04
C GLY A 105 -5.86 -11.94 3.34
N ASP A 106 -6.00 -12.85 2.40
CA ASP A 106 -6.74 -14.08 2.63
C ASP A 106 -5.94 -15.00 3.56
N GLY A 107 -6.62 -15.78 4.38
CA GLY A 107 -6.03 -16.72 5.31
C GLY A 107 -7.08 -17.52 6.03
N TYR A 108 -6.67 -18.42 6.91
CA TYR A 108 -7.60 -19.24 7.71
C TYR A 108 -8.59 -18.37 8.49
N ASN A 109 -8.15 -17.24 9.02
CA ASN A 109 -8.99 -16.27 9.73
C ASN A 109 -9.07 -14.90 9.02
N GLY A 110 -8.64 -14.80 7.77
CA GLY A 110 -8.54 -13.53 7.08
C GLY A 110 -7.49 -12.59 7.69
N GLY A 111 -7.18 -11.51 7.01
CA GLY A 111 -6.28 -10.46 7.47
C GLY A 111 -7.03 -9.17 7.79
N ILE A 112 -6.42 -8.28 8.54
CA ILE A 112 -6.97 -6.97 8.89
C ILE A 112 -6.57 -5.96 7.79
N ALA A 113 -7.52 -5.14 7.32
CA ALA A 113 -7.17 -4.14 6.31
C ALA A 113 -6.13 -3.13 6.80
N VAL A 114 -6.34 -2.54 7.97
CA VAL A 114 -5.41 -1.58 8.60
C VAL A 114 -5.20 -1.97 10.05
N SER A 115 -3.96 -2.17 10.44
CA SER A 115 -3.58 -2.57 11.80
C SER A 115 -2.45 -1.71 12.35
N GLY A 116 -2.48 -1.44 13.64
CA GLY A 116 -1.42 -0.70 14.32
C GLY A 116 -1.90 0.13 15.49
N ASN A 117 -1.07 1.07 15.92
CA ASN A 117 -1.32 1.91 17.09
C ASN A 117 -1.35 3.40 16.70
N LYS A 118 -2.23 4.18 17.33
CA LYS A 118 -2.39 5.62 17.05
C LYS A 118 -2.60 5.92 15.55
N ILE A 119 -3.53 5.20 14.94
CA ILE A 119 -3.89 5.36 13.53
C ILE A 119 -5.23 6.09 13.44
N SER A 120 -5.31 7.08 12.54
CA SER A 120 -6.56 7.68 12.09
C SER A 120 -6.82 7.28 10.63
N ILE A 121 -8.07 7.03 10.28
CA ILE A 121 -8.44 6.63 8.92
C ILE A 121 -9.51 7.58 8.40
N ASN A 122 -9.20 8.29 7.33
CA ASN A 122 -10.14 9.01 6.50
C ASN A 122 -10.44 8.14 5.28
N ASN A 123 -11.57 7.45 5.32
CA ASN A 123 -11.90 6.49 4.26
C ASN A 123 -12.95 7.07 3.31
N TYR A 124 -12.59 7.21 2.05
CA TYR A 124 -13.46 7.70 0.96
C TYR A 124 -13.86 6.59 -0.02
N ARG A 125 -13.34 5.37 0.17
CA ARG A 125 -13.59 4.19 -0.66
C ARG A 125 -13.76 2.94 0.19
N ASN A 126 -12.97 1.89 -0.09
CA ASN A 126 -13.17 0.57 0.49
C ASN A 126 -12.05 0.21 1.46
N VAL A 127 -12.42 -0.27 2.65
CA VAL A 127 -11.53 -0.88 3.62
C VAL A 127 -12.19 -2.19 4.08
N TYR A 128 -11.53 -3.31 3.82
CA TYR A 128 -12.05 -4.65 4.10
C TYR A 128 -11.02 -5.49 4.86
N GLY A 129 -11.42 -6.03 5.98
CA GLY A 129 -10.68 -7.01 6.76
C GLY A 129 -11.26 -8.41 6.62
#